data_a50e1df1639f3f2e92139e42a4a23387
#
_entry.id   a50e1df1639f3f2e92139e42a4a23387
#
_cell.length_a   1.000
_cell.length_b   1.000
_cell.length_c   1.000
_cell.angle_alpha   90.00
_cell.angle_beta   90.00
_cell.angle_gamma   90.00
#
_symmetry.space_group_name_H-M   'P 1'
#
loop_
_entity.id
_entity.type
_entity.pdbx_description
1 polymer ?
#
loop_
_entity_poly.entity_id
_entity_poly.type
_entity_poly.pdbx_seq_one_letter_code
_entity_poly.pdbx_strand_id
1 'polypeptide(L)'
;MNILLCVKQVPDTADIRIDPEKNVLIRKGVPSILNPFDSYALEAAARIKDKDPATKIVALSMGPPQAEAVLRECLAIAADSAYLVSGRAFGGSDTLATSYILSEAIKLVSEKEGPFDAVFCGKQAIDGDTAQVGPEIAEHLGIPQVTYGLEAEVSGDVLNVRRETEAGYAVVSVKTPCLVTFTKPSFEVRYPTIPSKLAADKADIKVLSEEDLTSIDRTQIGLAGSPTKVRKTYVPSRRKKCNYVSAETLLGELRDKGALE
;
A
#
# COMPACT_ATOMS: atom_id res chain seq x y z
N MET A 1 9.55 -18.88 3.88
CA MET A 1 9.51 -17.47 4.31
C MET A 1 8.10 -17.11 4.77
N ASN A 2 7.95 -16.24 5.77
CA ASN A 2 6.65 -15.76 6.23
C ASN A 2 6.53 -14.25 5.91
N ILE A 3 5.63 -13.87 4.99
CA ILE A 3 5.49 -12.50 4.47
C ILE A 3 4.14 -11.94 4.92
N LEU A 4 4.15 -10.78 5.58
CA LEU A 4 2.95 -9.98 5.79
C LEU A 4 2.82 -8.96 4.66
N LEU A 5 1.64 -8.89 4.05
CA LEU A 5 1.31 -7.98 2.97
C LEU A 5 0.29 -6.95 3.44
N CYS A 6 0.68 -5.69 3.56
CA CYS A 6 -0.24 -4.60 3.83
C CYS A 6 -0.88 -4.11 2.52
N VAL A 7 -2.21 -4.06 2.50
CA VAL A 7 -2.97 -3.62 1.31
C VAL A 7 -4.05 -2.62 1.68
N LYS A 8 -4.43 -1.79 0.71
CA LYS A 8 -5.48 -0.78 0.88
C LYS A 8 -6.53 -0.86 -0.22
N GLN A 9 -7.79 -0.73 0.17
CA GLN A 9 -8.88 -0.45 -0.75
C GLN A 9 -8.87 1.02 -1.13
N VAL A 10 -8.87 1.33 -2.42
CA VAL A 10 -8.90 2.69 -2.96
C VAL A 10 -10.01 2.86 -3.98
N PRO A 11 -10.53 4.08 -4.22
CA PRO A 11 -11.48 4.33 -5.30
C PRO A 11 -10.87 4.05 -6.68
N ASP A 12 -11.64 3.38 -7.56
CA ASP A 12 -11.25 3.11 -8.95
C ASP A 12 -11.58 4.29 -9.86
N THR A 13 -10.99 5.44 -9.60
CA THR A 13 -11.21 6.58 -10.48
C THR A 13 -10.21 7.71 -10.25
N ALA A 14 -9.75 8.29 -11.36
CA ALA A 14 -9.13 9.60 -11.36
C ALA A 14 -10.17 10.76 -11.28
N ASP A 15 -11.46 10.46 -11.49
CA ASP A 15 -12.55 11.45 -11.41
C ASP A 15 -13.12 11.52 -9.99
N ILE A 16 -12.37 12.17 -9.13
CA ILE A 16 -12.83 12.48 -7.78
C ILE A 16 -13.88 13.59 -7.85
N ARG A 17 -15.12 13.26 -7.47
CA ARG A 17 -16.20 14.26 -7.32
C ARG A 17 -16.23 14.75 -5.87
N ILE A 18 -16.24 16.07 -5.71
CA ILE A 18 -16.39 16.71 -4.40
C ILE A 18 -17.82 17.23 -4.29
N ASP A 19 -18.48 16.92 -3.18
CA ASP A 19 -19.76 17.52 -2.80
C ASP A 19 -19.54 19.03 -2.56
N PRO A 20 -20.14 19.91 -3.36
CA PRO A 20 -19.89 21.35 -3.27
C PRO A 20 -20.42 21.97 -1.99
N GLU A 21 -21.39 21.34 -1.32
CA GLU A 21 -21.99 21.86 -0.08
C GLU A 21 -21.22 21.38 1.15
N LYS A 22 -20.87 20.11 1.17
CA LYS A 22 -20.22 19.47 2.33
C LYS A 22 -18.69 19.48 2.24
N ASN A 23 -18.14 19.82 1.08
CA ASN A 23 -16.69 19.83 0.79
C ASN A 23 -16.00 18.49 1.15
N VAL A 24 -16.71 17.37 0.90
CA VAL A 24 -16.23 16.01 1.10
C VAL A 24 -16.25 15.21 -0.20
N LEU A 25 -15.39 14.21 -0.29
CA LEU A 25 -15.36 13.29 -1.42
C LEU A 25 -16.67 12.51 -1.52
N ILE A 26 -17.32 12.55 -2.70
CA ILE A 26 -18.47 11.70 -3.01
C ILE A 26 -17.93 10.32 -3.35
N ARG A 27 -17.98 9.42 -2.37
CA ARG A 27 -17.55 8.00 -2.54
C ARG A 27 -18.69 7.10 -3.02
N LYS A 28 -19.94 7.58 -2.96
CA LYS A 28 -21.11 6.79 -3.33
C LYS A 28 -21.17 6.54 -4.83
N GLY A 29 -21.16 5.25 -5.22
CA GLY A 29 -21.24 4.85 -6.63
C GLY A 29 -19.90 4.77 -7.36
N VAL A 30 -18.78 5.01 -6.67
CA VAL A 30 -17.43 4.80 -7.21
C VAL A 30 -16.99 3.37 -6.86
N PRO A 31 -16.65 2.53 -7.85
CA PRO A 31 -16.06 1.23 -7.59
C PRO A 31 -14.79 1.38 -6.76
N SER A 32 -14.50 0.39 -5.95
CA SER A 32 -13.26 0.35 -5.17
C SER A 32 -12.44 -0.85 -5.61
N ILE A 33 -11.14 -0.67 -5.67
CA ILE A 33 -10.17 -1.68 -6.13
C ILE A 33 -9.06 -1.87 -5.10
N LEU A 34 -8.32 -2.96 -5.24
CA LEU A 34 -7.01 -3.10 -4.62
C LEU A 34 -6.08 -2.01 -5.14
N ASN A 35 -5.40 -1.30 -4.25
CA ASN A 35 -4.45 -0.27 -4.64
C ASN A 35 -3.39 -0.84 -5.62
N PRO A 36 -3.18 -0.24 -6.80
CA PRO A 36 -2.27 -0.78 -7.81
C PRO A 36 -0.85 -1.04 -7.31
N PHE A 37 -0.32 -0.18 -6.43
CA PHE A 37 1.01 -0.41 -5.85
C PHE A 37 1.03 -1.62 -4.90
N ASP A 38 -0.08 -1.90 -4.20
CA ASP A 38 -0.17 -3.08 -3.34
C ASP A 38 -0.30 -4.36 -4.18
N SER A 39 -0.91 -4.29 -5.36
CA SER A 39 -0.91 -5.40 -6.32
C SER A 39 0.51 -5.78 -6.77
N TYR A 40 1.41 -4.81 -6.90
CA TYR A 40 2.83 -5.09 -7.21
C TYR A 40 3.53 -5.78 -6.04
N ALA A 41 3.23 -5.37 -4.82
CA ALA A 41 3.75 -6.01 -3.60
C ALA A 41 3.24 -7.46 -3.47
N LEU A 42 1.94 -7.69 -3.76
CA LEU A 42 1.33 -9.02 -3.79
C LEU A 42 1.98 -9.91 -4.84
N GLU A 43 2.21 -9.41 -6.05
CA GLU A 43 2.88 -10.16 -7.11
C GLU A 43 4.32 -10.48 -6.74
N ALA A 44 5.06 -9.55 -6.11
CA ALA A 44 6.41 -9.81 -5.64
C ALA A 44 6.44 -10.95 -4.59
N ALA A 45 5.51 -10.95 -3.64
CA ALA A 45 5.35 -12.02 -2.67
C ALA A 45 4.96 -13.36 -3.34
N ALA A 46 4.03 -13.34 -4.30
CA ALA A 46 3.61 -14.50 -5.05
C ALA A 46 4.78 -15.13 -5.83
N ARG A 47 5.65 -14.32 -6.43
CA ARG A 47 6.83 -14.81 -7.15
C ARG A 47 7.87 -15.45 -6.23
N ILE A 48 7.99 -14.99 -5.00
CA ILE A 48 8.81 -15.66 -3.98
C ILE A 48 8.20 -17.02 -3.64
N LYS A 49 6.87 -17.08 -3.44
CA LYS A 49 6.14 -18.31 -3.16
C LYS A 49 6.19 -19.32 -4.32
N ASP A 50 6.22 -18.87 -5.59
CA ASP A 50 6.41 -19.72 -6.75
C ASP A 50 7.77 -20.43 -6.74
N LYS A 51 8.82 -19.76 -6.24
CA LYS A 51 10.18 -20.33 -6.09
C LYS A 51 10.30 -21.23 -4.84
N ASP A 52 9.60 -20.90 -3.76
CA ASP A 52 9.55 -21.66 -2.52
C ASP A 52 8.09 -21.78 -2.04
N PRO A 53 7.39 -22.89 -2.37
CA PRO A 53 5.99 -23.13 -1.97
C PRO A 53 5.74 -23.19 -0.46
N ALA A 54 6.79 -23.31 0.38
CA ALA A 54 6.68 -23.20 1.83
C ALA A 54 6.52 -21.74 2.30
N THR A 55 6.66 -20.77 1.42
CA THR A 55 6.41 -19.36 1.73
C THR A 55 4.95 -19.13 2.05
N LYS A 56 4.70 -18.51 3.21
CA LYS A 56 3.36 -18.11 3.66
C LYS A 56 3.16 -16.61 3.45
N ILE A 57 1.99 -16.23 2.95
CA ILE A 57 1.60 -14.84 2.70
C ILE A 57 0.34 -14.53 3.50
N VAL A 58 0.42 -13.55 4.38
CA VAL A 58 -0.68 -13.08 5.22
C VAL A 58 -1.06 -11.67 4.78
N ALA A 59 -2.29 -11.47 4.28
CA ALA A 59 -2.77 -10.15 3.87
C ALA A 59 -3.38 -9.40 5.06
N LEU A 60 -3.05 -8.10 5.19
CA LEU A 60 -3.58 -7.21 6.22
C LEU A 60 -4.08 -5.92 5.57
N SER A 61 -5.30 -5.51 5.89
CA SER A 61 -5.86 -4.22 5.47
C SER A 61 -6.44 -3.48 6.66
N MET A 62 -6.32 -2.15 6.69
CA MET A 62 -7.06 -1.31 7.62
C MET A 62 -8.11 -0.51 6.85
N GLY A 63 -9.37 -0.66 7.25
CA GLY A 63 -10.45 0.03 6.55
C GLY A 63 -11.84 -0.29 7.11
N PRO A 64 -12.88 0.27 6.47
CA PRO A 64 -14.24 -0.08 6.77
C PRO A 64 -14.57 -1.52 6.31
N PRO A 65 -15.69 -2.13 6.76
CA PRO A 65 -16.03 -3.52 6.44
C PRO A 65 -15.95 -3.88 4.95
N GLN A 66 -16.29 -2.95 4.05
CA GLN A 66 -16.20 -3.19 2.61
C GLN A 66 -14.77 -3.41 2.09
N ALA A 67 -13.72 -3.06 2.85
CA ALA A 67 -12.34 -3.35 2.50
C ALA A 67 -12.00 -4.86 2.53
N GLU A 68 -12.92 -5.70 3.04
CA GLU A 68 -12.85 -7.15 2.91
C GLU A 68 -12.72 -7.60 1.44
N ALA A 69 -13.29 -6.86 0.50
CA ALA A 69 -13.26 -7.20 -0.92
C ALA A 69 -11.82 -7.30 -1.47
N VAL A 70 -10.92 -6.40 -1.10
CA VAL A 70 -9.51 -6.45 -1.57
C VAL A 70 -8.72 -7.55 -0.88
N LEU A 71 -9.08 -7.95 0.34
CA LEU A 71 -8.48 -9.09 1.01
C LEU A 71 -8.88 -10.40 0.33
N ARG A 72 -10.14 -10.53 -0.13
CA ARG A 72 -10.57 -11.66 -0.97
C ARG A 72 -9.82 -11.73 -2.29
N GLU A 73 -9.51 -10.58 -2.90
CA GLU A 73 -8.67 -10.54 -4.09
C GLU A 73 -7.26 -11.04 -3.79
N CYS A 74 -6.65 -10.65 -2.67
CA CYS A 74 -5.33 -11.15 -2.24
C CYS A 74 -5.35 -12.67 -2.02
N LEU A 75 -6.39 -13.20 -1.35
CA LEU A 75 -6.59 -14.65 -1.16
C LEU A 75 -6.78 -15.40 -2.47
N ALA A 76 -7.47 -14.80 -3.45
CA ALA A 76 -7.65 -15.39 -4.77
C ALA A 76 -6.35 -15.44 -5.59
N ILE A 77 -5.39 -14.57 -5.31
CA ILE A 77 -4.13 -14.45 -6.05
C ILE A 77 -3.02 -15.29 -5.42
N ALA A 78 -2.71 -15.08 -4.13
CA ALA A 78 -1.56 -15.74 -3.51
C ALA A 78 -1.58 -15.82 -1.97
N ALA A 79 -2.40 -15.02 -1.27
CA ALA A 79 -2.41 -15.00 0.19
C ALA A 79 -3.02 -16.28 0.76
N ASP A 80 -2.51 -16.74 1.90
CA ASP A 80 -2.95 -17.94 2.63
C ASP A 80 -3.98 -17.61 3.71
N SER A 81 -3.88 -16.40 4.29
CA SER A 81 -4.81 -15.88 5.29
C SER A 81 -4.94 -14.37 5.17
N ALA A 82 -6.03 -13.82 5.74
CA ALA A 82 -6.32 -12.40 5.63
C ALA A 82 -6.92 -11.84 6.93
N TYR A 83 -6.53 -10.59 7.23
CA TYR A 83 -6.97 -9.85 8.41
C TYR A 83 -7.46 -8.45 8.02
N LEU A 84 -8.59 -8.06 8.57
CA LEU A 84 -9.15 -6.72 8.42
C LEU A 84 -9.10 -5.99 9.76
N VAL A 85 -8.32 -4.93 9.85
CA VAL A 85 -8.36 -4.00 11.00
C VAL A 85 -9.50 -3.01 10.76
N SER A 86 -10.56 -3.12 11.54
CA SER A 86 -11.76 -2.31 11.33
C SER A 86 -12.38 -1.88 12.65
N GLY A 87 -12.58 -0.57 12.80
CA GLY A 87 -13.18 0.03 13.99
C GLY A 87 -13.47 1.51 13.78
N ARG A 88 -14.47 2.04 14.45
CA ARG A 88 -14.82 3.47 14.36
C ARG A 88 -13.71 4.37 14.89
N ALA A 89 -12.99 3.90 15.91
CA ALA A 89 -11.88 4.63 16.52
C ALA A 89 -10.72 4.86 15.56
N PHE A 90 -10.55 4.00 14.55
CA PHE A 90 -9.50 4.12 13.54
C PHE A 90 -9.83 5.12 12.42
N GLY A 91 -11.10 5.56 12.34
CA GLY A 91 -11.56 6.47 11.29
C GLY A 91 -10.87 7.83 11.35
N GLY A 92 -10.49 8.35 10.17
CA GLY A 92 -9.84 9.66 10.04
C GLY A 92 -8.36 9.70 10.42
N SER A 93 -7.72 8.54 10.61
CA SER A 93 -6.27 8.43 10.80
C SER A 93 -5.52 9.00 9.61
N ASP A 94 -4.50 9.82 9.88
CA ASP A 94 -3.47 10.18 8.91
C ASP A 94 -2.41 9.08 8.80
N THR A 95 -1.27 9.34 8.13
CA THR A 95 -0.23 8.32 7.93
C THR A 95 0.37 7.85 9.24
N LEU A 96 0.64 8.76 10.18
CA LEU A 96 1.24 8.44 11.47
C LEU A 96 0.32 7.55 12.33
N ALA A 97 -0.94 7.94 12.48
CA ALA A 97 -1.90 7.13 13.22
C ALA A 97 -2.17 5.79 12.52
N THR A 98 -2.22 5.76 11.17
CA THR A 98 -2.41 4.54 10.38
C THR A 98 -1.24 3.57 10.57
N SER A 99 0.00 4.04 10.46
CA SER A 99 1.19 3.21 10.61
C SER A 99 1.33 2.64 12.02
N TYR A 100 0.98 3.42 13.03
CA TYR A 100 0.95 2.96 14.42
C TYR A 100 -0.09 1.84 14.61
N ILE A 101 -1.34 2.03 14.16
CA ILE A 101 -2.39 1.00 14.25
C ILE A 101 -1.96 -0.28 13.51
N LEU A 102 -1.42 -0.14 12.30
CA LEU A 102 -0.96 -1.28 11.52
C LEU A 102 0.22 -2.00 12.19
N SER A 103 1.16 -1.28 12.81
CA SER A 103 2.28 -1.90 13.52
C SER A 103 1.81 -2.73 14.73
N GLU A 104 0.82 -2.26 15.49
CA GLU A 104 0.22 -3.01 16.59
C GLU A 104 -0.57 -4.24 16.07
N ALA A 105 -1.30 -4.08 14.96
CA ALA A 105 -1.97 -5.20 14.32
C ALA A 105 -0.98 -6.25 13.79
N ILE A 106 0.16 -5.83 13.22
CA ILE A 106 1.23 -6.74 12.75
C ILE A 106 1.80 -7.56 13.91
N LYS A 107 2.03 -6.94 15.07
CA LYS A 107 2.50 -7.63 16.27
C LYS A 107 1.49 -8.71 16.70
N LEU A 108 0.20 -8.36 16.80
CA LEU A 108 -0.86 -9.30 17.16
C LEU A 108 -1.01 -10.44 16.14
N VAL A 109 -0.94 -10.14 14.85
CA VAL A 109 -1.03 -11.17 13.79
C VAL A 109 0.21 -12.07 13.83
N SER A 110 1.39 -11.53 14.13
CA SER A 110 2.62 -12.31 14.30
C SER A 110 2.53 -13.33 15.44
N GLU A 111 1.81 -13.02 16.50
CA GLU A 111 1.55 -13.98 17.59
C GLU A 111 0.70 -15.17 17.14
N LYS A 112 -0.22 -14.96 16.18
CA LYS A 112 -1.16 -15.96 15.67
C LYS A 112 -0.62 -16.77 14.49
N GLU A 113 0.13 -16.14 13.61
CA GLU A 113 0.59 -16.71 12.33
C GLU A 113 2.09 -17.11 12.34
N GLY A 114 2.80 -16.74 13.41
CA GLY A 114 4.25 -16.82 13.53
C GLY A 114 4.96 -15.53 13.12
N PRO A 115 6.23 -15.37 13.50
CA PRO A 115 7.00 -14.18 13.18
C PRO A 115 7.12 -13.99 11.66
N PHE A 116 7.06 -12.73 11.22
CA PHE A 116 7.21 -12.38 9.82
C PHE A 116 8.68 -12.06 9.49
N ASP A 117 9.17 -12.67 8.41
CA ASP A 117 10.49 -12.39 7.86
C ASP A 117 10.49 -11.09 7.04
N ALA A 118 9.34 -10.73 6.46
CA ALA A 118 9.20 -9.49 5.71
C ALA A 118 7.79 -8.90 5.81
N VAL A 119 7.73 -7.57 5.76
CA VAL A 119 6.50 -6.80 5.55
C VAL A 119 6.57 -6.17 4.16
N PHE A 120 5.63 -6.50 3.30
CA PHE A 120 5.51 -5.93 1.95
C PHE A 120 4.32 -4.99 1.88
N CYS A 121 4.48 -3.88 1.19
CA CYS A 121 3.40 -2.93 0.90
C CYS A 121 3.67 -2.19 -0.40
N GLY A 122 2.66 -1.56 -0.97
CA GLY A 122 2.85 -0.64 -2.08
C GLY A 122 3.63 0.61 -1.67
N LYS A 123 4.26 1.25 -2.64
CA LYS A 123 4.95 2.54 -2.46
C LYS A 123 4.04 3.57 -1.79
N GLN A 124 2.80 3.64 -2.23
CA GLN A 124 1.80 4.62 -1.78
C GLN A 124 0.39 4.17 -2.16
N ALA A 125 -0.63 4.75 -1.55
CA ALA A 125 -2.01 4.62 -2.00
C ALA A 125 -2.31 5.72 -3.03
N ILE A 126 -2.99 5.38 -4.15
CA ILE A 126 -3.30 6.34 -5.24
C ILE A 126 -4.30 7.43 -4.86
N ASP A 127 -4.99 7.28 -3.74
CA ASP A 127 -5.94 8.27 -3.20
C ASP A 127 -5.31 9.28 -2.24
N GLY A 128 -4.11 9.01 -1.72
CA GLY A 128 -3.42 9.85 -0.76
C GLY A 128 -2.03 10.32 -1.18
N ASP A 129 -1.33 9.56 -2.00
CA ASP A 129 -0.01 9.86 -2.60
C ASP A 129 1.11 10.28 -1.61
N THR A 130 1.04 9.83 -0.35
CA THR A 130 1.99 10.27 0.69
C THR A 130 3.29 9.47 0.71
N ALA A 131 3.26 8.20 0.32
CA ALA A 131 4.40 7.26 0.37
C ALA A 131 5.05 7.12 1.77
N GLN A 132 4.31 7.33 2.84
CA GLN A 132 4.82 7.40 4.22
C GLN A 132 4.52 6.16 5.04
N VAL A 133 3.33 5.54 4.88
CA VAL A 133 2.84 4.48 5.78
C VAL A 133 3.80 3.30 5.88
N GLY A 134 4.38 2.82 4.76
CA GLY A 134 5.36 1.73 4.78
C GLY A 134 6.59 2.07 5.63
N PRO A 135 7.34 3.14 5.32
CA PRO A 135 8.46 3.61 6.13
C PRO A 135 8.13 3.82 7.61
N GLU A 136 6.97 4.40 7.93
CA GLU A 136 6.52 4.62 9.31
C GLU A 136 6.23 3.30 10.05
N ILE A 137 5.66 2.29 9.37
CA ILE A 137 5.50 0.94 9.94
C ILE A 137 6.87 0.34 10.29
N ALA A 138 7.86 0.47 9.40
CA ALA A 138 9.20 -0.05 9.65
C ALA A 138 9.83 0.59 10.89
N GLU A 139 9.67 1.90 11.07
CA GLU A 139 10.14 2.63 12.25
C GLU A 139 9.43 2.16 13.52
N HIS A 140 8.11 2.02 13.51
CA HIS A 140 7.34 1.51 14.66
C HIS A 140 7.71 0.06 15.05
N LEU A 141 8.11 -0.76 14.06
CA LEU A 141 8.54 -2.14 14.31
C LEU A 141 10.04 -2.24 14.62
N GLY A 142 10.83 -1.19 14.43
CA GLY A 142 12.27 -1.18 14.63
C GLY A 142 13.02 -2.08 13.64
N ILE A 143 12.52 -2.21 12.40
CA ILE A 143 13.11 -3.07 11.36
C ILE A 143 13.66 -2.24 10.19
N PRO A 144 14.72 -2.72 9.50
CA PRO A 144 15.26 -2.06 8.33
C PRO A 144 14.23 -2.05 7.18
N GLN A 145 14.36 -1.08 6.28
CA GLN A 145 13.45 -0.92 5.15
C GLN A 145 14.18 -0.66 3.84
N VAL A 146 13.55 -1.08 2.73
CA VAL A 146 13.93 -0.72 1.37
C VAL A 146 12.71 -0.19 0.64
N THR A 147 12.79 1.04 0.15
CA THR A 147 11.69 1.70 -0.58
C THR A 147 11.86 1.61 -2.09
N TYR A 148 10.74 1.73 -2.82
CA TYR A 148 10.71 1.73 -4.29
C TYR A 148 11.23 0.43 -4.92
N GLY A 149 10.95 -0.73 -4.30
CA GLY A 149 11.29 -2.04 -4.83
C GLY A 149 10.62 -2.32 -6.17
N LEU A 150 11.37 -2.85 -7.11
CA LEU A 150 10.90 -3.36 -8.40
C LEU A 150 10.77 -4.89 -8.34
N GLU A 151 11.71 -5.53 -7.68
CA GLU A 151 11.81 -6.99 -7.52
C GLU A 151 12.48 -7.32 -6.18
N ALA A 152 12.15 -8.48 -5.63
CA ALA A 152 12.78 -9.00 -4.43
C ALA A 152 13.12 -10.49 -4.60
N GLU A 153 14.31 -10.90 -4.17
CA GLU A 153 14.79 -12.28 -4.20
C GLU A 153 15.34 -12.69 -2.84
N VAL A 154 14.97 -13.88 -2.41
CA VAL A 154 15.43 -14.45 -1.13
C VAL A 154 16.78 -15.12 -1.30
N SER A 155 17.73 -14.83 -0.40
CA SER A 155 19.04 -15.45 -0.32
C SER A 155 19.41 -15.71 1.14
N GLY A 156 19.03 -16.88 1.66
CA GLY A 156 19.19 -17.22 3.07
C GLY A 156 18.34 -16.31 3.97
N ASP A 157 18.97 -15.58 4.88
CA ASP A 157 18.37 -14.60 5.80
C ASP A 157 18.36 -13.16 5.25
N VAL A 158 18.60 -13.01 3.94
CA VAL A 158 18.70 -11.71 3.26
C VAL A 158 17.68 -11.64 2.11
N LEU A 159 17.05 -10.48 1.95
CA LEU A 159 16.33 -10.09 0.74
C LEU A 159 17.23 -9.18 -0.11
N ASN A 160 17.43 -9.59 -1.37
CA ASN A 160 18.03 -8.74 -2.40
C ASN A 160 16.92 -8.01 -3.14
N VAL A 161 16.82 -6.71 -2.94
CA VAL A 161 15.76 -5.87 -3.52
C VAL A 161 16.37 -4.99 -4.60
N ARG A 162 15.88 -5.15 -5.82
CA ARG A 162 16.15 -4.19 -6.90
C ARG A 162 15.20 -3.02 -6.76
N ARG A 163 15.72 -1.85 -6.44
CA ARG A 163 14.94 -0.64 -6.22
C ARG A 163 15.14 0.39 -7.32
N GLU A 164 14.09 1.14 -7.61
CA GLU A 164 14.11 2.29 -8.52
C GLU A 164 14.91 3.46 -7.93
N THR A 165 15.66 4.15 -8.77
CA THR A 165 16.38 5.39 -8.45
C THR A 165 16.22 6.39 -9.60
N GLU A 166 16.56 7.66 -9.39
CA GLU A 166 16.50 8.68 -10.46
C GLU A 166 17.39 8.34 -11.67
N ALA A 167 18.52 7.69 -11.44
CA ALA A 167 19.48 7.31 -12.49
C ALA A 167 19.27 5.88 -13.05
N GLY A 168 18.23 5.14 -12.59
CA GLY A 168 17.97 3.78 -13.02
C GLY A 168 17.56 2.86 -11.87
N TYR A 169 18.42 1.95 -11.43
CA TYR A 169 18.15 1.07 -10.30
C TYR A 169 19.38 0.76 -9.46
N ALA A 170 19.16 0.37 -8.21
CA ALA A 170 20.18 -0.16 -7.31
C ALA A 170 19.71 -1.51 -6.77
N VAL A 171 20.66 -2.40 -6.44
CA VAL A 171 20.36 -3.64 -5.71
C VAL A 171 20.80 -3.45 -4.26
N VAL A 172 19.85 -3.61 -3.34
CA VAL A 172 20.08 -3.48 -1.90
C VAL A 172 19.84 -4.82 -1.24
N SER A 173 20.83 -5.32 -0.50
CA SER A 173 20.72 -6.50 0.33
C SER A 173 20.33 -6.09 1.75
N VAL A 174 19.21 -6.57 2.23
CA VAL A 174 18.66 -6.26 3.56
C VAL A 174 18.42 -7.54 4.34
N LYS A 175 18.83 -7.57 5.62
CA LYS A 175 18.56 -8.70 6.51
C LYS A 175 17.09 -8.72 6.93
N THR A 176 16.54 -9.92 7.06
CA THR A 176 15.22 -10.15 7.66
C THR A 176 15.30 -10.11 9.19
N PRO A 177 14.25 -9.65 9.91
CA PRO A 177 13.00 -9.09 9.35
C PRO A 177 13.22 -7.71 8.76
N CYS A 178 12.52 -7.40 7.67
CA CYS A 178 12.60 -6.11 6.99
C CYS A 178 11.27 -5.68 6.36
N LEU A 179 11.16 -4.41 5.98
CA LEU A 179 10.01 -3.90 5.22
C LEU A 179 10.45 -3.50 3.81
N VAL A 180 9.64 -3.84 2.81
CA VAL A 180 9.87 -3.40 1.41
C VAL A 180 8.61 -2.74 0.86
N THR A 181 8.75 -1.53 0.31
CA THR A 181 7.68 -0.90 -0.45
C THR A 181 7.91 -1.09 -1.95
N PHE A 182 6.84 -1.41 -2.71
CA PHE A 182 6.95 -1.74 -4.14
C PHE A 182 6.36 -0.64 -5.02
N THR A 183 7.06 -0.34 -6.10
CA THR A 183 6.61 0.50 -7.21
C THR A 183 6.37 -0.37 -8.44
N LYS A 184 5.97 0.25 -9.57
CA LYS A 184 5.62 -0.48 -10.79
C LYS A 184 6.81 -1.28 -11.33
N PRO A 185 6.75 -2.62 -11.31
CA PRO A 185 7.80 -3.49 -11.82
C PRO A 185 7.78 -3.57 -13.36
N SER A 186 8.76 -4.28 -13.92
CA SER A 186 8.79 -4.62 -15.36
C SER A 186 7.92 -5.80 -15.72
N PHE A 187 7.45 -6.58 -14.74
CA PHE A 187 6.58 -7.74 -14.96
C PHE A 187 5.10 -7.37 -14.78
N GLU A 188 4.23 -8.16 -15.38
CA GLU A 188 2.79 -8.02 -15.22
C GLU A 188 2.32 -8.71 -13.93
N VAL A 189 1.28 -8.12 -13.31
CA VAL A 189 0.59 -8.72 -12.17
C VAL A 189 -0.31 -9.83 -12.66
N ARG A 190 -0.28 -10.99 -11.99
CA ARG A 190 -1.14 -12.13 -12.32
C ARG A 190 -2.60 -11.86 -11.99
N TYR A 191 -3.48 -12.51 -12.74
CA TYR A 191 -4.92 -12.54 -12.44
C TYR A 191 -5.28 -13.81 -11.65
N PRO A 192 -6.31 -13.72 -10.79
CA PRO A 192 -6.82 -14.90 -10.11
C PRO A 192 -7.51 -15.85 -11.11
N THR A 193 -7.47 -17.14 -10.82
CA THR A 193 -8.24 -18.15 -11.55
C THR A 193 -9.69 -18.21 -11.05
N ILE A 194 -10.60 -18.78 -11.85
CA ILE A 194 -11.99 -18.99 -11.39
C ILE A 194 -12.05 -19.87 -10.13
N PRO A 195 -11.34 -21.02 -10.04
CA PRO A 195 -11.32 -21.83 -8.84
C PRO A 195 -10.79 -21.09 -7.61
N SER A 196 -9.70 -20.30 -7.74
CA SER A 196 -9.14 -19.55 -6.61
C SER A 196 -10.08 -18.44 -6.14
N LYS A 197 -10.79 -17.77 -7.05
CA LYS A 197 -11.86 -16.80 -6.67
C LYS A 197 -12.96 -17.44 -5.86
N LEU A 198 -13.49 -18.59 -6.32
CA LEU A 198 -14.54 -19.32 -5.61
C LEU A 198 -14.07 -19.83 -4.23
N ALA A 199 -12.80 -20.17 -4.07
CA ALA A 199 -12.22 -20.52 -2.79
C ALA A 199 -12.08 -19.30 -1.87
N ALA A 200 -11.59 -18.18 -2.39
CA ALA A 200 -11.45 -16.92 -1.66
C ALA A 200 -12.80 -16.35 -1.18
N ASP A 201 -13.87 -16.52 -1.97
CA ASP A 201 -15.22 -16.08 -1.58
C ASP A 201 -15.75 -16.82 -0.34
N LYS A 202 -15.26 -18.03 -0.08
CA LYS A 202 -15.61 -18.86 1.08
C LYS A 202 -14.62 -18.76 2.24
N ALA A 203 -13.47 -18.13 2.01
CA ALA A 203 -12.44 -18.02 3.01
C ALA A 203 -12.88 -17.13 4.18
N ASP A 204 -12.45 -17.49 5.38
CA ASP A 204 -12.66 -16.69 6.59
C ASP A 204 -11.67 -15.53 6.61
N ILE A 205 -12.19 -14.30 6.74
CA ILE A 205 -11.37 -13.09 6.94
C ILE A 205 -11.54 -12.67 8.39
N LYS A 206 -10.43 -12.70 9.11
CA LYS A 206 -10.41 -12.37 10.54
C LYS A 206 -10.47 -10.87 10.73
N VAL A 207 -11.48 -10.37 11.45
CA VAL A 207 -11.62 -8.94 11.76
C VAL A 207 -10.95 -8.66 13.10
N LEU A 208 -10.11 -7.63 13.13
CA LEU A 208 -9.47 -7.10 14.34
C LEU A 208 -10.06 -5.73 14.64
N SER A 209 -10.64 -5.61 15.81
CA SER A 209 -11.21 -4.37 16.34
C SER A 209 -10.22 -3.65 17.27
N GLU A 210 -10.59 -2.51 17.77
CA GLU A 210 -9.86 -1.79 18.82
C GLU A 210 -9.79 -2.55 20.15
N GLU A 211 -10.70 -3.49 20.37
CA GLU A 211 -10.75 -4.33 21.58
C GLU A 211 -9.74 -5.48 21.49
N ASP A 212 -9.43 -5.94 20.27
CA ASP A 212 -8.43 -6.97 20.03
C ASP A 212 -7.00 -6.42 20.15
N LEU A 213 -6.79 -5.14 19.84
CA LEU A 213 -5.50 -4.44 19.96
C LEU A 213 -5.31 -3.90 21.39
N THR A 214 -5.15 -4.79 22.35
CA THR A 214 -5.14 -4.45 23.79
C THR A 214 -3.98 -3.53 24.22
N SER A 215 -2.87 -3.53 23.49
CA SER A 215 -1.68 -2.69 23.74
C SER A 215 -1.78 -1.31 23.10
N ILE A 216 -2.83 -1.03 22.31
CA ILE A 216 -2.91 0.21 21.54
C ILE A 216 -3.17 1.43 22.42
N ASP A 217 -2.37 2.48 22.27
CA ASP A 217 -2.61 3.78 22.89
C ASP A 217 -3.69 4.55 22.12
N ARG A 218 -4.88 4.68 22.73
CA ARG A 218 -6.03 5.36 22.11
C ARG A 218 -5.80 6.84 21.81
N THR A 219 -4.79 7.45 22.37
CA THR A 219 -4.43 8.85 22.06
C THR A 219 -3.67 8.99 20.74
N GLN A 220 -3.12 7.90 20.23
CA GLN A 220 -2.32 7.85 19.01
C GLN A 220 -3.09 7.30 17.79
N ILE A 221 -4.40 7.07 17.91
CA ILE A 221 -5.23 6.53 16.83
C ILE A 221 -6.31 7.50 16.36
N GLY A 222 -6.83 7.27 15.16
CA GLY A 222 -7.92 8.05 14.59
C GLY A 222 -7.60 9.54 14.46
N LEU A 223 -8.62 10.36 14.54
CA LEU A 223 -8.46 11.83 14.48
C LEU A 223 -7.69 12.41 15.68
N ALA A 224 -7.72 11.75 16.83
CA ALA A 224 -7.01 12.22 18.02
C ALA A 224 -5.49 12.04 17.87
N GLY A 225 -5.06 10.90 17.31
CA GLY A 225 -3.66 10.57 17.07
C GLY A 225 -3.08 11.17 15.80
N SER A 226 -3.88 11.86 14.99
CA SER A 226 -3.46 12.43 13.70
C SER A 226 -2.98 13.88 13.84
N PRO A 227 -1.67 14.16 13.72
CA PRO A 227 -1.16 15.53 13.71
C PRO A 227 -1.59 16.33 12.49
N THR A 228 -1.91 15.69 11.37
CA THR A 228 -2.38 16.37 10.16
C THR A 228 -3.90 16.44 10.12
N LYS A 229 -4.43 17.59 9.64
CA LYS A 229 -5.88 17.81 9.51
C LYS A 229 -6.18 18.44 8.16
N VAL A 230 -7.05 17.80 7.37
CA VAL A 230 -7.53 18.37 6.12
C VAL A 230 -8.40 19.59 6.42
N ARG A 231 -7.94 20.77 6.01
CA ARG A 231 -8.69 22.03 6.19
C ARG A 231 -9.64 22.29 5.04
N LYS A 232 -9.25 21.96 3.80
CA LYS A 232 -10.03 22.21 2.59
C LYS A 232 -9.62 21.25 1.48
N THR A 233 -10.60 20.72 0.77
CA THR A 233 -10.42 19.99 -0.47
C THR A 233 -10.96 20.82 -1.64
N TYR A 234 -10.30 20.75 -2.80
CA TYR A 234 -10.78 21.43 -4.01
C TYR A 234 -10.28 20.70 -5.26
N VAL A 235 -11.05 20.82 -6.34
CA VAL A 235 -10.60 20.36 -7.66
C VAL A 235 -9.79 21.49 -8.30
N PRO A 236 -8.52 21.27 -8.63
CA PRO A 236 -7.73 22.29 -9.32
C PRO A 236 -8.38 22.67 -10.66
N SER A 237 -8.57 23.97 -10.89
CA SER A 237 -9.04 24.43 -12.20
C SER A 237 -7.96 24.19 -13.25
N ARG A 238 -8.28 23.47 -14.32
CA ARG A 238 -7.36 23.27 -15.46
C ARG A 238 -7.20 24.62 -16.20
N ARG A 239 -6.29 25.45 -15.74
CA ARG A 239 -5.89 26.69 -16.42
C ARG A 239 -4.60 26.45 -17.24
N LYS A 240 -4.50 25.40 -18.02
CA LYS A 240 -3.38 25.28 -18.95
C LYS A 240 -3.82 25.83 -20.31
N LYS A 241 -3.49 27.10 -20.58
CA LYS A 241 -3.32 27.55 -21.95
C LYS A 241 -2.00 26.92 -22.43
N CYS A 242 -2.09 26.05 -23.41
CA CYS A 242 -0.89 25.56 -24.08
C CYS A 242 -0.30 26.70 -24.91
N ASN A 243 1.00 26.93 -24.85
CA ASN A 243 1.71 27.76 -25.82
C ASN A 243 2.05 26.87 -27.00
N TYR A 244 1.54 27.20 -28.15
CA TYR A 244 1.90 26.55 -29.40
C TYR A 244 3.16 27.21 -29.96
N VAL A 245 4.20 26.44 -30.17
CA VAL A 245 5.48 26.90 -30.70
C VAL A 245 5.84 26.08 -31.95
N SER A 246 6.63 26.64 -32.85
CA SER A 246 7.15 25.90 -34.00
C SER A 246 8.26 24.94 -33.55
N ALA A 247 8.56 23.92 -34.37
CA ALA A 247 9.66 23.01 -34.09
C ALA A 247 11.01 23.74 -33.98
N GLU A 248 11.18 24.82 -34.75
CA GLU A 248 12.42 25.62 -34.77
C GLU A 248 12.61 26.41 -33.46
N THR A 249 11.53 26.89 -32.84
CA THR A 249 11.58 27.70 -31.60
C THR A 249 11.48 26.88 -30.32
N LEU A 250 11.07 25.59 -30.42
CA LEU A 250 10.83 24.73 -29.26
C LEU A 250 12.04 24.59 -28.34
N LEU A 251 13.23 24.37 -28.91
CA LEU A 251 14.46 24.20 -28.12
C LEU A 251 14.84 25.47 -27.35
N GLY A 252 14.66 26.66 -27.98
CA GLY A 252 14.87 27.93 -27.30
C GLY A 252 13.92 28.14 -26.14
N GLU A 253 12.64 27.92 -26.35
CA GLU A 253 11.60 28.03 -25.32
C GLU A 253 11.81 27.08 -24.15
N LEU A 254 12.31 25.85 -24.40
CA LEU A 254 12.60 24.87 -23.36
C LEU A 254 13.84 25.28 -22.53
N ARG A 255 14.88 25.83 -23.18
CA ARG A 255 16.06 26.37 -22.48
C ARG A 255 15.71 27.57 -21.63
N ASP A 256 14.95 28.53 -22.16
CA ASP A 256 14.51 29.73 -21.43
C ASP A 256 13.67 29.41 -20.20
N LYS A 257 12.99 28.23 -20.21
CA LYS A 257 12.24 27.69 -19.05
C LYS A 257 13.05 26.77 -18.15
N GLY A 258 14.33 26.59 -18.41
CA GLY A 258 15.21 25.70 -17.62
C GLY A 258 14.84 24.22 -17.71
N ALA A 259 14.13 23.82 -18.78
CA ALA A 259 13.77 22.42 -19.01
C ALA A 259 14.81 21.64 -19.80
N LEU A 260 15.82 22.32 -20.35
CA LEU A 260 16.99 21.75 -20.99
C LEU A 260 18.23 22.51 -20.50
N GLU A 261 19.29 21.78 -20.19
CA GLU A 261 20.64 22.31 -19.95
C GLU A 261 21.32 22.79 -21.24
#